data_0fd57915fc10750bb5b26177dac55cf6
#
_entry.id   0fd57915fc10750bb5b26177dac55cf6
#
_cell.length_a   1.000
_cell.length_b   1.000
_cell.length_c   1.000
_cell.angle_alpha   90.00
_cell.angle_beta   90.00
_cell.angle_gamma   90.00
#
_symmetry.space_group_name_H-M   'P 1'
#
loop_
_entity.id
_entity.type
_entity.pdbx_description
1 polymer ?
#
loop_
_entity_poly.entity_id
_entity_poly.type
_entity_poly.pdbx_seq_one_letter_code
_entity_poly.pdbx_strand_id
1 'polypeptide(L)'
;MKKIVNISGKEYTMQSSAYTQFKYKNDTGRRMLQDLKEIAALQGADEDVMLDGIDELTEVILKMAYVMIEEADPNQVRSYDDFLKGINSLYEDTKWINEVVELATSPISRGI
;
A
#
# COMPACT_ATOMS: atom_id res chain seq x y z
N MET A 1 -4.69 -3.45 13.07
CA MET A 1 -4.98 -4.71 12.36
C MET A 1 -3.70 -5.26 11.76
N LYS A 2 -3.56 -6.56 11.79
CA LYS A 2 -2.44 -7.25 11.14
C LYS A 2 -2.99 -8.18 10.07
N LYS A 3 -2.24 -8.31 8.98
CA LYS A 3 -2.58 -9.22 7.90
C LYS A 3 -1.31 -9.67 7.19
N ILE A 4 -1.30 -10.90 6.71
CA ILE A 4 -0.23 -11.40 5.84
C ILE A 4 -0.70 -11.17 4.40
N VAL A 5 0.11 -10.44 3.64
CA VAL A 5 -0.18 -10.11 2.24
C VAL A 5 0.92 -10.72 1.36
N ASN A 6 0.50 -11.43 0.32
CA ASN A 6 1.42 -12.03 -0.65
C ASN A 6 1.61 -11.09 -1.83
N ILE A 7 2.84 -10.66 -2.05
CA ILE A 7 3.19 -9.82 -3.20
C ILE A 7 4.24 -10.57 -4.02
N SER A 8 3.86 -10.95 -5.23
CA SER A 8 4.78 -11.63 -6.17
C SER A 8 5.38 -12.92 -5.60
N GLY A 9 4.59 -13.69 -4.85
CA GLY A 9 5.01 -14.96 -4.28
C GLY A 9 5.72 -14.88 -2.94
N LYS A 10 5.91 -13.69 -2.40
CA LYS A 10 6.53 -13.49 -1.09
C LYS A 10 5.53 -12.92 -0.09
N GLU A 11 5.49 -13.52 1.09
CA GLU A 11 4.57 -13.10 2.15
C GLU A 11 5.20 -12.02 3.03
N TYR A 12 4.41 -10.98 3.33
CA TYR A 12 4.79 -9.93 4.25
C TYR A 12 3.72 -9.76 5.32
N THR A 13 4.14 -9.63 6.56
CA THR A 13 3.22 -9.23 7.63
C THR A 13 3.10 -7.72 7.61
N MET A 14 1.88 -7.23 7.54
CA MET A 14 1.58 -5.79 7.52
C MET A 14 0.68 -5.45 8.69
N GLN A 15 0.86 -4.25 9.24
CA GLN A 15 0.04 -3.74 10.33
C GLN A 15 -0.46 -2.35 10.01
N SER A 16 -1.73 -2.08 10.33
CA SER A 16 -2.31 -0.75 10.25
C SER A 16 -2.94 -0.36 11.57
N SER A 17 -2.85 0.94 11.87
CA SER A 17 -3.41 1.55 13.08
C SER A 17 -3.56 3.05 12.84
N ALA A 18 -4.00 3.80 13.85
CA ALA A 18 -4.03 5.26 13.75
C ALA A 18 -2.63 5.84 13.49
N TYR A 19 -1.59 5.16 13.97
CA TYR A 19 -0.20 5.58 13.76
C TYR A 19 0.23 5.51 12.28
N THR A 20 -0.36 4.62 11.50
CA THR A 20 0.04 4.41 10.10
C THR A 20 -0.01 5.70 9.28
N GLN A 21 -1.02 6.54 9.47
CA GLN A 21 -1.15 7.82 8.77
C GLN A 21 0.05 8.74 9.05
N PHE A 22 0.46 8.81 10.30
CA PHE A 22 1.56 9.68 10.72
C PHE A 22 2.89 9.16 10.22
N LYS A 23 3.10 7.85 10.30
CA LYS A 23 4.29 7.21 9.78
C LYS A 23 4.40 7.40 8.26
N TYR A 24 3.29 7.22 7.54
CA TYR A 24 3.25 7.41 6.09
C TYR A 24 3.64 8.84 5.71
N LYS A 25 3.09 9.83 6.38
CA LYS A 25 3.43 11.22 6.12
C LYS A 25 4.90 11.52 6.45
N ASN A 26 5.38 11.00 7.56
CA ASN A 26 6.77 11.20 7.99
C ASN A 26 7.76 10.58 7.00
N ASP A 27 7.46 9.38 6.52
CA ASP A 27 8.36 8.61 5.65
C ASP A 27 8.31 9.06 4.19
N THR A 28 7.16 9.51 3.71
CA THR A 28 6.94 9.80 2.29
C THR A 28 6.68 11.27 1.98
N GLY A 29 6.33 12.07 2.99
CA GLY A 29 5.89 13.45 2.79
C GLY A 29 4.47 13.55 2.24
N ARG A 30 3.78 12.43 2.02
CA ARG A 30 2.45 12.37 1.43
C ARG A 30 1.38 12.18 2.50
N ARG A 31 0.15 12.58 2.18
CA ARG A 31 -1.00 12.38 3.07
C ARG A 31 -1.76 11.13 2.66
N MET A 32 -1.82 10.15 3.56
CA MET A 32 -2.45 8.86 3.29
C MET A 32 -3.92 9.00 2.88
N LEU A 33 -4.68 9.83 3.58
CA LEU A 33 -6.10 10.02 3.26
C LEU A 33 -6.30 10.58 1.84
N GLN A 34 -5.46 11.53 1.43
CA GLN A 34 -5.51 12.10 0.09
C GLN A 34 -5.17 11.03 -0.96
N ASP A 35 -4.14 10.25 -0.72
CA ASP A 35 -3.74 9.19 -1.63
C ASP A 35 -4.82 8.10 -1.75
N LEU A 36 -5.46 7.74 -0.64
CA LEU A 36 -6.56 6.77 -0.66
C LEU A 36 -7.77 7.30 -1.45
N LYS A 37 -8.06 8.60 -1.37
CA LYS A 37 -9.12 9.20 -2.18
C LYS A 37 -8.80 9.14 -3.68
N GLU A 38 -7.56 9.38 -4.05
CA GLU A 38 -7.11 9.29 -5.44
C GLU A 38 -7.22 7.86 -5.97
N ILE A 39 -6.84 6.88 -5.15
CA ILE A 39 -6.96 5.46 -5.50
C ILE A 39 -8.43 5.09 -5.70
N ALA A 40 -9.31 5.52 -4.81
CA ALA A 40 -10.75 5.24 -4.92
C ALA A 40 -11.35 5.87 -6.17
N ALA A 41 -10.95 7.09 -6.50
CA ALA A 41 -11.41 7.78 -7.71
C ALA A 41 -10.98 7.04 -8.97
N LEU A 42 -9.76 6.51 -8.99
CA LEU A 42 -9.26 5.75 -10.13
C LEU A 42 -9.96 4.41 -10.29
N GLN A 43 -10.27 3.73 -9.19
CA GLN A 43 -10.99 2.46 -9.20
C GLN A 43 -12.40 2.61 -9.78
N GLY A 44 -13.01 3.80 -9.65
CA GLY A 44 -14.30 4.11 -10.23
C GLY A 44 -14.25 4.71 -11.63
N ALA A 45 -13.05 4.90 -12.20
CA ALA A 45 -12.86 5.56 -13.49
C ALA A 45 -12.97 4.57 -14.65
N ASP A 46 -13.07 5.12 -15.87
CA ASP A 46 -13.03 4.34 -17.10
C ASP A 46 -11.68 3.63 -17.25
N GLU A 47 -11.67 2.53 -17.99
CA GLU A 47 -10.48 1.70 -18.19
C GLU A 47 -9.30 2.52 -18.74
N ASP A 48 -9.54 3.42 -19.68
CA ASP A 48 -8.49 4.25 -20.28
C ASP A 48 -7.85 5.16 -19.23
N VAL A 49 -8.66 5.79 -18.38
CA VAL A 49 -8.18 6.66 -17.30
C VAL A 49 -7.41 5.86 -16.27
N MET A 50 -7.89 4.65 -15.95
CA MET A 50 -7.24 3.77 -15.01
C MET A 50 -5.86 3.34 -15.50
N LEU A 51 -5.73 2.99 -16.78
CA LEU A 51 -4.45 2.59 -17.37
C LEU A 51 -3.43 3.73 -17.37
N ASP A 52 -3.86 4.96 -17.63
CA ASP A 52 -2.98 6.13 -17.64
C ASP A 52 -2.40 6.43 -16.23
N GLY A 53 -3.16 6.16 -15.18
CA GLY A 53 -2.75 6.45 -13.81
C GLY A 53 -2.17 5.28 -13.03
N ILE A 54 -2.22 4.06 -13.58
CA ILE A 54 -1.92 2.85 -12.81
C ILE A 54 -0.49 2.79 -12.31
N ASP A 55 0.48 3.24 -13.11
CA ASP A 55 1.89 3.19 -12.73
C ASP A 55 2.17 4.08 -11.51
N GLU A 56 1.65 5.31 -11.53
CA GLU A 56 1.82 6.25 -10.43
C GLU A 56 1.14 5.76 -9.15
N LEU A 57 -0.09 5.25 -9.27
CA LEU A 57 -0.82 4.74 -8.12
C LEU A 57 -0.23 3.44 -7.58
N THR A 58 0.31 2.59 -8.43
CA THR A 58 1.00 1.38 -7.99
C THR A 58 2.18 1.75 -7.10
N GLU A 59 2.95 2.75 -7.48
CA GLU A 59 4.07 3.23 -6.64
C GLU A 59 3.58 3.73 -5.28
N VAL A 60 2.48 4.49 -5.26
CA VAL A 60 1.89 4.98 -4.02
C VAL A 60 1.44 3.82 -3.13
N ILE A 61 0.79 2.81 -3.73
CA ILE A 61 0.33 1.63 -2.98
C ILE A 61 1.51 0.83 -2.43
N LEU A 62 2.60 0.73 -3.18
CA LEU A 62 3.82 0.08 -2.70
C LEU A 62 4.45 0.82 -1.52
N LYS A 63 4.39 2.15 -1.51
CA LYS A 63 4.84 2.94 -0.37
C LYS A 63 3.98 2.69 0.86
N MET A 64 2.66 2.60 0.68
CA MET A 64 1.74 2.24 1.76
C MET A 64 2.06 0.84 2.32
N ALA A 65 2.28 -0.12 1.43
CA ALA A 65 2.63 -1.48 1.82
C ALA A 65 3.92 -1.49 2.65
N TYR A 66 4.95 -0.79 2.19
CA TYR A 66 6.23 -0.72 2.90
C TYR A 66 6.08 -0.11 4.30
N VAL A 67 5.32 0.97 4.42
CA VAL A 67 5.06 1.61 5.72
C VAL A 67 4.40 0.62 6.68
N MET A 68 3.42 -0.15 6.19
CA MET A 68 2.73 -1.13 7.02
C MET A 68 3.59 -2.37 7.33
N ILE A 69 4.50 -2.74 6.44
CA ILE A 69 5.49 -3.80 6.70
C ILE A 69 6.39 -3.37 7.86
N GLU A 70 6.91 -2.15 7.80
CA GLU A 70 7.78 -1.63 8.87
C GLU A 70 7.03 -1.46 10.19
N GLU A 71 5.76 -1.08 10.15
CA GLU A 71 4.96 -0.96 11.35
C GLU A 71 4.77 -2.32 12.03
N ALA A 72 4.61 -3.39 11.25
CA ALA A 72 4.48 -4.74 11.79
C ALA A 72 5.80 -5.26 12.35
N ASP A 73 6.88 -5.12 11.59
CA ASP A 73 8.22 -5.55 11.99
C ASP A 73 9.25 -4.89 11.06
N PRO A 74 10.04 -3.93 11.56
CA PRO A 74 11.02 -3.22 10.73
C PRO A 74 12.17 -4.11 10.23
N ASN A 75 12.30 -5.33 10.75
CA ASN A 75 13.35 -6.25 10.33
C ASN A 75 12.96 -7.13 9.14
N GLN A 76 11.73 -7.06 8.66
CA GLN A 76 11.29 -7.89 7.52
C GLN A 76 12.01 -7.52 6.24
N VAL A 77 12.28 -6.24 6.02
CA VAL A 77 12.94 -5.74 4.81
C VAL A 77 13.93 -4.66 5.21
N ARG A 78 15.10 -4.63 4.59
CA ARG A 78 16.17 -3.68 4.92
C ARG A 78 15.82 -2.25 4.55
N SER A 79 15.20 -2.06 3.40
CA SER A 79 14.90 -0.73 2.86
C SER A 79 13.78 -0.83 1.83
N TYR A 80 13.25 0.32 1.44
CA TYR A 80 12.25 0.40 0.37
C TYR A 80 12.82 -0.15 -0.94
N ASP A 81 14.07 0.18 -1.26
CA ASP A 81 14.76 -0.36 -2.43
C ASP A 81 14.81 -1.89 -2.42
N ASP A 82 15.21 -2.47 -1.30
CA ASP A 82 15.26 -3.93 -1.17
C ASP A 82 13.87 -4.57 -1.32
N PHE A 83 12.85 -3.90 -0.77
CA PHE A 83 11.47 -4.33 -0.95
C PHE A 83 11.09 -4.37 -2.43
N LEU A 84 11.38 -3.29 -3.17
CA LEU A 84 11.07 -3.22 -4.61
C LEU A 84 11.83 -4.27 -5.41
N LYS A 85 13.11 -4.47 -5.09
CA LYS A 85 13.94 -5.46 -5.78
C LYS A 85 13.47 -6.89 -5.57
N GLY A 86 12.75 -7.15 -4.49
CA GLY A 86 12.17 -8.46 -4.21
C GLY A 86 10.89 -8.76 -4.97
N ILE A 87 10.34 -7.78 -5.68
CA ILE A 87 9.09 -7.93 -6.42
C ILE A 87 9.41 -8.27 -7.88
N ASN A 88 9.07 -9.49 -8.30
CA ASN A 88 9.34 -9.94 -9.67
C ASN A 88 8.27 -9.53 -10.67
N SER A 89 7.02 -9.39 -10.21
CA SER A 89 5.90 -9.00 -11.06
C SER A 89 4.87 -8.24 -10.25
N LEU A 90 4.42 -7.10 -10.79
CA LEU A 90 3.40 -6.26 -10.14
C LEU A 90 1.98 -6.65 -10.53
N TYR A 91 1.79 -7.15 -11.74
CA TYR A 91 0.46 -7.29 -12.34
C TYR A 91 0.06 -8.72 -12.67
N GLU A 92 0.92 -9.70 -12.42
CA GLU A 92 0.60 -11.11 -12.62
C GLU A 92 -0.51 -11.55 -11.66
N ASP A 93 -0.44 -11.13 -10.41
CA ASP A 93 -1.50 -11.29 -9.42
C ASP A 93 -1.72 -9.94 -8.74
N THR A 94 -2.91 -9.39 -8.88
CA THR A 94 -3.24 -8.05 -8.38
C THR A 94 -4.02 -8.05 -7.07
N LYS A 95 -4.23 -9.20 -6.46
CA LYS A 95 -4.95 -9.29 -5.18
C LYS A 95 -4.30 -8.44 -4.09
N TRP A 96 -2.98 -8.38 -4.09
CA TRP A 96 -2.24 -7.61 -3.08
C TRP A 96 -2.62 -6.14 -3.07
N ILE A 97 -2.96 -5.57 -4.23
CA ILE A 97 -3.35 -4.16 -4.35
C ILE A 97 -4.57 -3.86 -3.48
N ASN A 98 -5.63 -4.68 -3.65
CA ASN A 98 -6.85 -4.50 -2.87
C ASN A 98 -6.62 -4.77 -1.39
N GLU A 99 -5.83 -5.79 -1.05
CA GLU A 99 -5.52 -6.12 0.34
C GLU A 99 -4.77 -5.01 1.04
N VAL A 100 -3.80 -4.39 0.39
CA VAL A 100 -3.05 -3.26 0.93
C VAL A 100 -3.96 -2.05 1.14
N VAL A 101 -4.78 -1.73 0.15
CA VAL A 101 -5.70 -0.59 0.23
C VAL A 101 -6.73 -0.78 1.34
N GLU A 102 -7.30 -1.98 1.44
CA GLU A 102 -8.25 -2.30 2.52
C GLU A 102 -7.62 -2.17 3.89
N LEU A 103 -6.41 -2.70 4.06
CA LEU A 103 -5.70 -2.64 5.33
C LEU A 103 -5.38 -1.20 5.71
N ALA A 104 -4.91 -0.40 4.76
CA ALA A 104 -4.59 1.02 4.99
C ALA A 104 -5.84 1.83 5.34
N THR A 105 -6.99 1.49 4.76
CA THR A 105 -8.26 2.19 4.97
C THR A 105 -8.90 1.80 6.31
N SER A 106 -8.65 0.61 6.80
CA SER A 106 -9.32 0.03 7.95
C SER A 106 -9.33 0.91 9.20
N PRO A 107 -8.21 1.50 9.66
CA PRO A 107 -8.25 2.37 10.85
C PRO A 107 -9.03 3.65 10.62
N ILE A 108 -9.05 4.14 9.39
CA ILE A 108 -9.77 5.37 9.01
C ILE A 108 -11.26 5.12 9.00
N SER A 109 -11.71 4.02 8.38
CA SER A 109 -13.12 3.64 8.28
C SER A 109 -13.75 3.43 9.64
N ARG A 110 -13.01 2.87 10.59
CA ARG A 110 -13.52 2.58 11.94
C ARG A 110 -13.70 3.83 12.79
N GLY A 111 -13.02 4.92 12.44
CA GLY A 111 -13.15 6.20 13.13
C GLY A 111 -14.34 7.01 12.67
N ILE A 112 -15.01 6.57 11.64
CA ILE A 112 -16.18 7.22 11.06
C ILE A 112 -17.43 6.46 11.48
#